data_e57494c2226e4ab23adf13567f5677e8
#
_entry.id   e57494c2226e4ab23adf13567f5677e8
#
_cell.length_a   1.000
_cell.length_b   1.000
_cell.length_c   1.000
_cell.angle_alpha   90.00
_cell.angle_beta   90.00
_cell.angle_gamma   90.00
#
_symmetry.space_group_name_H-M   'P 1'
#
loop_
_entity.id
_entity.type
_entity.pdbx_description
1 polymer ?
#
loop_
_entity_poly.entity_id
_entity_poly.type
_entity_poly.pdbx_seq_one_letter_code
_entity_poly.pdbx_strand_id
1 'polypeptide(L)'
;MATGVLVVIVVGSVVAAVVLLWVITRKRAAEQRACPRCRQRMLPTWTQCMFCGWAPVARLDFILGPLAGHSVDLSSDVTTVGSVAGNTIVLADPAVSRKHAGIRRFEGGYELADLGSTNGIYVNGHRIPKKTLAEGDVIRVGNSELIFRRA
;
A
#
# COMPACT_ATOMS: atom_id res chain seq x y z
N MET A 1 -24.50 -40.97 39.91
CA MET A 1 -24.26 -39.52 39.62
C MET A 1 -22.92 -39.25 38.92
N ALA A 2 -21.93 -40.16 38.88
CA ALA A 2 -20.62 -39.94 38.24
C ALA A 2 -20.59 -39.98 36.71
N THR A 3 -21.48 -40.76 36.07
CA THR A 3 -21.51 -40.92 34.60
C THR A 3 -21.97 -39.68 33.83
N GLY A 4 -22.87 -38.86 34.41
CA GLY A 4 -23.37 -37.65 33.76
C GLY A 4 -22.32 -36.55 33.67
N VAL A 5 -21.48 -36.41 34.69
CA VAL A 5 -20.41 -35.37 34.73
C VAL A 5 -19.30 -35.69 33.70
N LEU A 6 -18.97 -36.99 33.53
CA LEU A 6 -17.94 -37.40 32.56
C LEU A 6 -18.38 -37.12 31.12
N VAL A 7 -19.64 -37.38 30.78
CA VAL A 7 -20.19 -37.09 29.45
C VAL A 7 -20.19 -35.61 29.12
N VAL A 8 -20.53 -34.73 30.07
CA VAL A 8 -20.52 -33.27 29.86
C VAL A 8 -19.11 -32.77 29.63
N ILE A 9 -18.10 -33.27 30.35
CA ILE A 9 -16.70 -32.85 30.17
C ILE A 9 -16.18 -33.32 28.81
N VAL A 10 -16.46 -34.52 28.38
CA VAL A 10 -16.02 -35.05 27.07
C VAL A 10 -16.68 -34.28 25.91
N VAL A 11 -17.97 -34.01 25.99
CA VAL A 11 -18.69 -33.25 24.96
C VAL A 11 -18.16 -31.81 24.90
N GLY A 12 -17.92 -31.17 26.06
CA GLY A 12 -17.36 -29.83 26.12
C GLY A 12 -15.94 -29.72 25.49
N SER A 13 -15.08 -30.73 25.73
CA SER A 13 -13.73 -30.74 25.14
C SER A 13 -13.74 -30.95 23.64
N VAL A 14 -14.64 -31.84 23.14
CA VAL A 14 -14.81 -32.07 21.69
C VAL A 14 -15.33 -30.80 20.98
N VAL A 15 -16.32 -30.11 21.55
CA VAL A 15 -16.86 -28.89 21.00
C VAL A 15 -15.79 -27.79 20.97
N ALA A 16 -15.01 -27.64 22.04
CA ALA A 16 -13.91 -26.68 22.08
C ALA A 16 -12.84 -26.98 21.01
N ALA A 17 -12.48 -28.24 20.82
CA ALA A 17 -11.52 -28.66 19.79
C ALA A 17 -12.05 -28.37 18.38
N VAL A 18 -13.32 -28.65 18.09
CA VAL A 18 -13.97 -28.40 16.80
C VAL A 18 -14.03 -26.88 16.51
N VAL A 19 -14.39 -26.08 17.51
CA VAL A 19 -14.43 -24.62 17.38
C VAL A 19 -13.02 -24.05 17.14
N LEU A 20 -12.01 -24.56 17.85
CA LEU A 20 -10.62 -24.16 17.67
C LEU A 20 -10.12 -24.52 16.25
N LEU A 21 -10.37 -25.75 15.79
CA LEU A 21 -10.04 -26.15 14.42
C LEU A 21 -10.75 -25.28 13.38
N TRP A 22 -12.02 -24.96 13.58
CA TRP A 22 -12.80 -24.12 12.69
C TRP A 22 -12.27 -22.67 12.64
N VAL A 23 -11.87 -22.10 13.80
CA VAL A 23 -11.24 -20.78 13.86
C VAL A 23 -9.88 -20.77 13.18
N ILE A 24 -9.06 -21.83 13.36
CA ILE A 24 -7.75 -21.96 12.72
C ILE A 24 -7.90 -22.12 11.21
N THR A 25 -8.84 -22.95 10.75
CA THR A 25 -9.08 -23.13 9.30
C THR A 25 -9.66 -21.89 8.65
N ARG A 26 -10.56 -21.16 9.32
CA ARG A 26 -11.05 -19.86 8.83
C ARG A 26 -9.96 -18.80 8.74
N LYS A 27 -9.06 -18.70 9.75
CA LYS A 27 -7.92 -17.77 9.67
C LYS A 27 -7.00 -18.10 8.50
N ARG A 28 -6.70 -19.39 8.26
CA ARG A 28 -5.86 -19.81 7.13
C ARG A 28 -6.52 -19.54 5.77
N ALA A 29 -7.84 -19.69 5.67
CA ALA A 29 -8.57 -19.38 4.43
C ALA A 29 -8.63 -17.88 4.13
N ALA A 30 -8.68 -17.03 5.16
CA ALA A 30 -8.68 -15.57 5.00
C ALA A 30 -7.33 -14.99 4.54
N GLU A 31 -6.23 -15.73 4.72
CA GLU A 31 -4.88 -15.29 4.31
C GLU A 31 -4.52 -15.64 2.86
N GLN A 32 -5.33 -16.46 2.18
CA GLN A 32 -5.07 -16.85 0.79
C GLN A 32 -5.61 -15.78 -0.18
N ARG A 33 -4.75 -14.88 -0.65
CA ARG A 33 -5.08 -13.91 -1.70
C ARG A 33 -4.99 -14.59 -3.06
N ALA A 34 -5.99 -14.35 -3.93
CA ALA A 34 -5.90 -14.73 -5.32
C ALA A 34 -5.29 -13.56 -6.12
N CYS A 35 -4.41 -13.88 -7.08
CA CYS A 35 -3.88 -12.88 -7.99
C CYS A 35 -5.01 -12.23 -8.80
N PRO A 36 -5.18 -10.90 -8.82
CA PRO A 36 -6.25 -10.26 -9.57
C PRO A 36 -6.09 -10.41 -11.09
N ARG A 37 -4.87 -10.68 -11.57
CA ARG A 37 -4.58 -10.82 -13.01
C ARG A 37 -4.80 -12.24 -13.53
N CYS A 38 -4.25 -13.27 -12.86
CA CYS A 38 -4.33 -14.66 -13.33
C CYS A 38 -5.16 -15.58 -12.43
N ARG A 39 -5.71 -15.07 -11.31
CA ARG A 39 -6.54 -15.77 -10.32
C ARG A 39 -5.85 -16.95 -9.62
N GLN A 40 -4.56 -17.14 -9.84
CA GLN A 40 -3.79 -18.15 -9.10
C GLN A 40 -3.62 -17.75 -7.63
N ARG A 41 -3.57 -18.74 -6.75
CA ARG A 41 -3.38 -18.51 -5.32
C ARG A 41 -1.99 -17.92 -5.06
N MET A 42 -1.93 -16.89 -4.26
CA MET A 42 -0.71 -16.24 -3.81
C MET A 42 -0.50 -16.53 -2.33
N LEU A 43 0.74 -16.83 -1.95
CA LEU A 43 1.09 -16.89 -0.54
C LEU A 43 1.11 -15.46 0.05
N PRO A 44 0.79 -15.29 1.34
CA PRO A 44 0.82 -13.97 2.00
C PRO A 44 2.20 -13.29 1.94
N THR A 45 3.27 -14.09 1.86
CA THR A 45 4.66 -13.64 1.78
C THR A 45 5.10 -13.21 0.37
N TRP A 46 4.29 -13.48 -0.65
CA TRP A 46 4.66 -13.13 -2.02
C TRP A 46 4.39 -11.66 -2.31
N THR A 47 5.43 -10.96 -2.70
CA THR A 47 5.36 -9.57 -3.15
C THR A 47 4.94 -9.44 -4.61
N GLN A 48 4.99 -10.54 -5.38
CA GLN A 48 4.56 -10.63 -6.76
C GLN A 48 3.99 -12.01 -7.06
N CYS A 49 3.16 -12.11 -8.06
CA CYS A 49 2.63 -13.39 -8.53
C CYS A 49 3.70 -14.16 -9.30
N MET A 50 4.07 -15.34 -8.80
CA MET A 50 5.09 -16.18 -9.44
C MET A 50 4.63 -16.77 -10.77
N PHE A 51 3.31 -16.75 -11.06
CA PHE A 51 2.75 -17.31 -12.30
C PHE A 51 2.68 -16.30 -13.45
N CYS A 52 2.35 -15.04 -13.17
CA CYS A 52 2.16 -14.02 -14.21
C CYS A 52 2.96 -12.73 -13.98
N GLY A 53 3.81 -12.68 -12.95
CA GLY A 53 4.63 -11.52 -12.63
C GLY A 53 3.84 -10.31 -12.10
N TRP A 54 2.52 -10.43 -11.88
CA TRP A 54 1.74 -9.33 -11.32
C TRP A 54 2.22 -9.02 -9.90
N ALA A 55 2.56 -7.76 -9.67
CA ALA A 55 2.87 -7.24 -8.35
C ALA A 55 1.85 -6.15 -8.00
N PRO A 56 1.40 -6.08 -6.75
CA PRO A 56 0.59 -4.95 -6.32
C PRO A 56 1.38 -3.66 -6.54
N VAL A 57 0.74 -2.69 -7.15
CA VAL A 57 1.34 -1.39 -7.45
C VAL A 57 0.84 -0.42 -6.40
N ALA A 58 1.74 0.34 -5.79
CA ALA A 58 1.34 1.45 -4.96
C ALA A 58 0.72 2.55 -5.82
N ARG A 59 -0.10 3.38 -5.22
CA ARG A 59 -0.75 4.52 -5.86
C ARG A 59 -0.67 5.77 -5.00
N LEU A 60 -0.86 6.89 -5.64
CA LEU A 60 -1.01 8.20 -5.03
C LEU A 60 -2.46 8.67 -5.20
N ASP A 61 -3.17 8.85 -4.10
CA ASP A 61 -4.53 9.40 -4.09
C ASP A 61 -4.43 10.91 -3.81
N PHE A 62 -4.80 11.75 -4.77
CA PHE A 62 -4.76 13.20 -4.62
C PHE A 62 -5.97 13.70 -3.83
N ILE A 63 -5.72 14.32 -2.68
CA ILE A 63 -6.76 14.86 -1.79
C ILE A 63 -6.91 16.37 -1.91
N LEU A 64 -5.88 17.07 -2.39
CA LEU A 64 -5.91 18.51 -2.60
C LEU A 64 -5.08 18.89 -3.82
N GLY A 65 -5.44 20.00 -4.50
CA GLY A 65 -4.74 20.55 -5.65
C GLY A 65 -5.41 20.23 -6.99
N PRO A 66 -4.70 20.48 -8.12
CA PRO A 66 -5.27 20.37 -9.48
C PRO A 66 -5.76 18.94 -9.84
N LEU A 67 -5.22 17.92 -9.21
CA LEU A 67 -5.59 16.52 -9.43
C LEU A 67 -6.45 15.94 -8.28
N ALA A 68 -7.03 16.77 -7.42
CA ALA A 68 -7.86 16.29 -6.31
C ALA A 68 -8.98 15.34 -6.80
N GLY A 69 -9.14 14.22 -6.09
CA GLY A 69 -10.08 13.15 -6.46
C GLY A 69 -9.56 12.14 -7.48
N HIS A 70 -8.36 12.33 -8.02
CA HIS A 70 -7.72 11.37 -8.92
C HIS A 70 -6.73 10.49 -8.18
N SER A 71 -6.48 9.30 -8.73
CA SER A 71 -5.45 8.37 -8.26
C SER A 71 -4.48 8.06 -9.40
N VAL A 72 -3.20 7.97 -9.09
CA VAL A 72 -2.14 7.63 -10.04
C VAL A 72 -1.37 6.41 -9.53
N ASP A 73 -1.34 5.35 -10.35
CA ASP A 73 -0.60 4.13 -10.04
C ASP A 73 0.91 4.32 -10.25
N LEU A 74 1.71 3.88 -9.29
CA LEU A 74 3.18 3.88 -9.37
C LEU A 74 3.69 2.61 -10.08
N SER A 75 3.32 2.45 -11.36
CA SER A 75 3.64 1.26 -12.15
C SER A 75 5.07 1.27 -12.72
N SER A 76 5.70 2.43 -12.81
CA SER A 76 7.05 2.62 -13.33
C SER A 76 8.10 2.52 -12.20
N ASP A 77 9.33 2.16 -12.56
CA ASP A 77 10.46 2.13 -11.60
C ASP A 77 10.76 3.52 -11.03
N VAL A 78 10.53 4.56 -11.84
CA VAL A 78 10.67 5.96 -11.43
C VAL A 78 9.44 6.74 -11.88
N THR A 79 8.80 7.43 -10.96
CA THR A 79 7.71 8.36 -11.19
C THR A 79 8.19 9.76 -10.82
N THR A 80 8.14 10.70 -11.77
CA THR A 80 8.55 12.10 -11.53
C THR A 80 7.33 12.99 -11.39
N VAL A 81 7.43 14.00 -10.51
CA VAL A 81 6.40 15.01 -10.25
C VAL A 81 6.98 16.39 -10.53
N GLY A 82 6.27 17.20 -11.28
CA GLY A 82 6.69 18.57 -11.58
C GLY A 82 5.65 19.37 -12.34
N SER A 83 5.93 20.66 -12.61
CA SER A 83 4.95 21.57 -13.21
C SER A 83 4.94 21.56 -14.74
N VAL A 84 5.90 20.93 -15.39
CA VAL A 84 6.01 20.92 -16.86
C VAL A 84 5.82 19.54 -17.46
N ALA A 85 5.46 19.52 -18.73
CA ALA A 85 5.41 18.29 -19.53
C ALA A 85 6.77 17.55 -19.51
N GLY A 86 6.72 16.22 -19.57
CA GLY A 86 7.90 15.36 -19.43
C GLY A 86 8.05 14.75 -18.02
N ASN A 87 7.29 15.23 -17.03
CA ASN A 87 7.10 14.51 -15.79
C ASN A 87 6.00 13.46 -15.94
N THR A 88 6.09 12.39 -15.16
CA THR A 88 5.04 11.35 -15.11
C THR A 88 3.74 11.94 -14.55
N ILE A 89 3.86 12.79 -13.52
CA ILE A 89 2.75 13.52 -12.91
C ILE A 89 3.01 15.00 -13.11
N VAL A 90 2.12 15.65 -13.85
CA VAL A 90 2.20 17.10 -14.10
C VAL A 90 1.20 17.81 -13.19
N LEU A 91 1.71 18.65 -12.29
CA LEU A 91 0.92 19.50 -11.41
C LEU A 91 0.97 20.94 -11.92
N ALA A 92 -0.12 21.43 -12.47
CA ALA A 92 -0.27 22.83 -12.92
C ALA A 92 -0.42 23.74 -11.69
N ASP A 93 0.66 23.92 -10.94
CA ASP A 93 0.73 24.69 -9.68
C ASP A 93 1.99 25.53 -9.68
N PRO A 94 1.89 26.88 -9.53
CA PRO A 94 3.05 27.77 -9.51
C PRO A 94 4.00 27.51 -8.34
N ALA A 95 3.55 26.85 -7.27
CA ALA A 95 4.38 26.44 -6.15
C ALA A 95 5.19 25.16 -6.42
N VAL A 96 4.96 24.51 -7.58
CA VAL A 96 5.65 23.28 -7.99
C VAL A 96 6.76 23.59 -8.98
N SER A 97 7.99 23.18 -8.69
CA SER A 97 9.14 23.33 -9.59
C SER A 97 8.98 22.46 -10.84
N ARG A 98 9.65 22.81 -11.94
CA ARG A 98 9.62 22.07 -13.21
C ARG A 98 9.92 20.59 -13.04
N LYS A 99 10.95 20.26 -12.24
CA LYS A 99 11.22 18.94 -11.66
C LYS A 99 11.19 19.13 -10.15
N HIS A 100 10.22 18.56 -9.45
CA HIS A 100 10.02 18.84 -8.04
C HIS A 100 10.37 17.64 -7.17
N ALA A 101 9.80 16.50 -7.48
CA ALA A 101 9.99 15.28 -6.72
C ALA A 101 10.15 14.05 -7.63
N GLY A 102 10.81 13.04 -7.13
CA GLY A 102 10.92 11.73 -7.75
C GLY A 102 10.54 10.63 -6.77
N ILE A 103 9.79 9.65 -7.22
CA ILE A 103 9.48 8.45 -6.47
C ILE A 103 10.12 7.28 -7.19
N ARG A 104 11.03 6.59 -6.52
CA ARG A 104 11.70 5.41 -7.04
C ARG A 104 11.18 4.15 -6.37
N ARG A 105 10.84 3.14 -7.17
CA ARG A 105 10.56 1.80 -6.69
C ARG A 105 11.85 1.04 -6.43
N PHE A 106 11.92 0.27 -5.33
CA PHE A 106 13.01 -0.64 -5.01
C PHE A 106 12.47 -1.89 -4.31
N GLU A 107 13.29 -2.91 -4.05
CA GLU A 107 12.85 -4.19 -3.47
C GLU A 107 12.09 -4.03 -2.13
N GLY A 108 12.45 -3.04 -1.32
CA GLY A 108 11.81 -2.77 -0.02
C GLY A 108 10.58 -1.86 -0.08
N GLY A 109 10.24 -1.27 -1.25
CA GLY A 109 9.13 -0.34 -1.35
C GLY A 109 9.34 0.83 -2.30
N TYR A 110 8.96 2.03 -1.85
CA TYR A 110 9.03 3.26 -2.61
C TYR A 110 9.77 4.34 -1.83
N GLU A 111 10.65 5.06 -2.50
CA GLU A 111 11.45 6.13 -1.95
C GLU A 111 11.10 7.44 -2.65
N LEU A 112 10.64 8.41 -1.89
CA LEU A 112 10.39 9.77 -2.34
C LEU A 112 11.65 10.62 -2.11
N ALA A 113 12.05 11.39 -3.11
CA ALA A 113 13.18 12.31 -3.03
C ALA A 113 12.83 13.68 -3.61
N ASP A 114 13.31 14.73 -2.99
CA ASP A 114 13.30 16.09 -3.51
C ASP A 114 14.36 16.22 -4.62
N LEU A 115 13.96 16.71 -5.78
CA LEU A 115 14.84 16.91 -6.94
C LEU A 115 15.41 18.34 -7.02
N GLY A 116 15.60 18.98 -5.87
CA GLY A 116 16.08 20.36 -5.78
C GLY A 116 14.96 21.38 -5.98
N SER A 117 13.78 21.10 -5.41
CA SER A 117 12.64 21.98 -5.52
C SER A 117 12.82 23.27 -4.71
N THR A 118 12.18 24.35 -5.16
CA THR A 118 12.23 25.65 -4.49
C THR A 118 11.55 25.61 -3.12
N ASN A 119 10.36 25.01 -3.07
CA ASN A 119 9.53 25.00 -1.86
C ASN A 119 9.73 23.75 -1.00
N GLY A 120 10.43 22.74 -1.50
CA GLY A 120 10.62 21.45 -0.82
C GLY A 120 9.41 20.55 -0.85
N ILE A 121 9.61 19.29 -0.44
CA ILE A 121 8.55 18.34 -0.21
C ILE A 121 8.36 18.09 1.28
N TYR A 122 7.11 17.81 1.66
CA TYR A 122 6.75 17.53 3.04
C TYR A 122 6.05 16.19 3.12
N VAL A 123 6.37 15.42 4.15
CA VAL A 123 5.65 14.17 4.46
C VAL A 123 5.19 14.24 5.91
N ASN A 124 3.87 14.07 6.10
CA ASN A 124 3.22 14.18 7.39
C ASN A 124 3.56 15.52 8.10
N GLY A 125 3.60 16.62 7.34
CA GLY A 125 3.92 17.96 7.84
C GLY A 125 5.40 18.29 8.00
N HIS A 126 6.31 17.32 7.82
CA HIS A 126 7.76 17.53 7.98
C HIS A 126 8.43 17.68 6.62
N ARG A 127 9.27 18.71 6.46
CA ARG A 127 10.09 18.87 5.25
C ARG A 127 11.14 17.78 5.20
N ILE A 128 11.25 17.12 4.07
CA ILE A 128 12.20 16.00 3.89
C ILE A 128 12.99 16.15 2.59
N PRO A 129 14.28 15.85 2.58
CA PRO A 129 15.04 15.71 1.33
C PRO A 129 14.76 14.35 0.66
N LYS A 130 14.50 13.32 1.48
CA LYS A 130 14.32 11.94 1.04
C LYS A 130 13.65 11.10 2.12
N LYS A 131 12.73 10.20 1.74
CA LYS A 131 12.04 9.31 2.67
C LYS A 131 11.55 8.04 1.98
N THR A 132 11.69 6.89 2.65
CA THR A 132 10.96 5.67 2.29
C THR A 132 9.51 5.84 2.71
N LEU A 133 8.60 5.67 1.76
CA LEU A 133 7.17 5.88 1.97
C LEU A 133 6.54 4.69 2.69
N ALA A 134 5.68 5.00 3.65
CA ALA A 134 4.82 4.06 4.37
C ALA A 134 3.36 4.24 3.96
N GLU A 135 2.55 3.19 4.13
CA GLU A 135 1.10 3.24 3.92
C GLU A 135 0.48 4.40 4.71
N GLY A 136 -0.32 5.23 4.01
CA GLY A 136 -0.99 6.37 4.60
C GLY A 136 -0.14 7.63 4.75
N ASP A 137 1.13 7.64 4.31
CA ASP A 137 1.93 8.87 4.31
C ASP A 137 1.25 9.97 3.47
N VAL A 138 1.03 11.12 4.09
CA VAL A 138 0.51 12.33 3.44
C VAL A 138 1.68 13.14 2.89
N ILE A 139 1.76 13.27 1.58
CA ILE A 139 2.82 13.96 0.86
C ILE A 139 2.26 15.30 0.38
N ARG A 140 2.97 16.40 0.65
CA ARG A 140 2.65 17.72 0.12
C ARG A 140 3.72 18.18 -0.85
N VAL A 141 3.28 18.58 -2.05
CA VAL A 141 4.10 19.09 -3.15
C VAL A 141 3.44 20.39 -3.66
N GLY A 142 4.03 21.54 -3.36
CA GLY A 142 3.38 22.82 -3.59
C GLY A 142 2.09 22.96 -2.79
N ASN A 143 0.98 23.26 -3.49
CA ASN A 143 -0.37 23.32 -2.92
C ASN A 143 -1.15 22.01 -3.06
N SER A 144 -0.52 20.96 -3.57
CA SER A 144 -1.12 19.65 -3.73
C SER A 144 -0.80 18.75 -2.55
N GLU A 145 -1.80 18.00 -2.08
CA GLU A 145 -1.65 16.94 -1.08
C GLU A 145 -2.12 15.60 -1.65
N LEU A 146 -1.36 14.57 -1.36
CA LEU A 146 -1.60 13.22 -1.86
C LEU A 146 -1.27 12.20 -0.78
N ILE A 147 -2.02 11.11 -0.77
CA ILE A 147 -1.82 10.01 0.17
C ILE A 147 -1.18 8.86 -0.58
N PHE A 148 -0.08 8.34 -0.04
CA PHE A 148 0.54 7.12 -0.54
C PHE A 148 -0.25 5.90 -0.06
N ARG A 149 -0.65 5.03 -1.00
CA ARG A 149 -1.34 3.78 -0.75
C ARG A 149 -0.53 2.62 -1.31
N ARG A 150 -0.29 1.62 -0.48
CA ARG A 150 0.16 0.29 -0.93
C ARG A 150 -1.06 -0.54 -1.32
N ALA A 151 -0.97 -1.23 -2.44
CA ALA A 151 -2.01 -2.17 -2.87
C ALA A 151 -1.86 -3.53 -2.16
#